data_95c41b50e0323fd30729e475b205785d
#
_entry.id   95c41b50e0323fd30729e475b205785d
#
_cell.length_a   1.000
_cell.length_b   1.000
_cell.length_c   1.000
_cell.angle_alpha   90.00
_cell.angle_beta   90.00
_cell.angle_gamma   90.00
#
_symmetry.space_group_name_H-M   'P 1'
#
loop_
_entity.id
_entity.type
_entity.pdbx_description
1 polymer ?
#
loop_
_entity_poly.entity_id
_entity_poly.type
_entity_poly.pdbx_seq_one_letter_code
_entity_poly.pdbx_strand_id
1 'polypeptide(L)'
;VKGIMCGNDDIASQVIQVLAENQLAGQVIVVGQDGDLAACQRIVEGTQYMTAFKSIEDLARQAARYAVKMAEEGKVSSDVTDTVNDGSYDVPAKVLEPVAVTRDNIDEVIIDGGFHRRDEVYLNIDYDTE
;
A
#
# COMPACT_ATOMS: atom_id res chain seq x y z
N VAL A 1 11.85 2.79 -21.86
CA VAL A 1 11.49 2.92 -20.43
C VAL A 1 11.45 1.52 -19.84
N LYS A 2 12.13 1.29 -18.71
CA LYS A 2 12.18 -0.02 -18.05
C LYS A 2 11.21 -0.11 -16.86
N GLY A 3 10.86 1.02 -16.27
CA GLY A 3 9.94 1.08 -15.15
C GLY A 3 9.29 2.45 -14.99
N ILE A 4 8.13 2.47 -14.37
CA ILE A 4 7.32 3.66 -14.10
C ILE A 4 6.87 3.60 -12.64
N MET A 5 7.17 4.65 -11.88
CA MET A 5 6.71 4.81 -10.51
C MET A 5 5.52 5.78 -10.50
N CYS A 6 4.38 5.29 -10.04
CA CYS A 6 3.14 6.04 -9.94
C CYS A 6 2.89 6.47 -8.49
N GLY A 7 2.28 7.62 -8.30
CA GLY A 7 1.98 8.16 -6.97
C GLY A 7 0.89 7.37 -6.23
N ASN A 8 0.04 6.65 -6.96
CA ASN A 8 -0.95 5.73 -6.41
C ASN A 8 -1.38 4.67 -7.45
N ASP A 9 -2.26 3.75 -7.05
CA ASP A 9 -2.73 2.65 -7.89
C ASP A 9 -3.73 3.10 -8.98
N ASP A 10 -4.46 4.18 -8.79
CA ASP A 10 -5.30 4.76 -9.83
C ASP A 10 -4.48 5.26 -11.02
N ILE A 11 -3.38 5.97 -10.74
CA ILE A 11 -2.43 6.42 -11.78
C ILE A 11 -1.76 5.21 -12.43
N ALA A 12 -1.35 4.21 -11.66
CA ALA A 12 -0.78 2.96 -12.17
C ALA A 12 -1.76 2.25 -13.12
N SER A 13 -3.06 2.27 -12.81
CA SER A 13 -4.11 1.72 -13.66
C SER A 13 -4.13 2.35 -15.05
N GLN A 14 -4.06 3.67 -15.14
CA GLN A 14 -4.05 4.40 -16.41
C GLN A 14 -2.78 4.10 -17.22
N VAL A 15 -1.64 4.04 -16.54
CA VAL A 15 -0.35 3.68 -17.18
C VAL A 15 -0.41 2.26 -17.75
N ILE A 16 -0.91 1.29 -16.97
CA ILE A 16 -0.99 -0.11 -17.40
C ILE A 16 -1.96 -0.27 -18.56
N GLN A 17 -3.06 0.49 -18.60
CA GLN A 17 -3.98 0.49 -19.74
C GLN A 17 -3.25 0.89 -21.03
N VAL A 18 -2.48 1.99 -21.02
CA VAL A 18 -1.70 2.43 -22.19
C VAL A 18 -0.64 1.40 -22.57
N LEU A 19 0.01 0.78 -21.59
CA LEU A 19 0.96 -0.31 -21.86
C LEU A 19 0.30 -1.52 -22.48
N ALA A 20 -0.91 -1.88 -22.05
CA ALA A 20 -1.68 -2.99 -22.61
C ALA A 20 -2.08 -2.75 -24.08
N GLU A 21 -2.54 -1.54 -24.41
CA GLU A 21 -2.85 -1.13 -25.78
C GLU A 21 -1.65 -1.24 -26.73
N ASN A 22 -0.43 -1.12 -26.17
CA ASN A 22 0.83 -1.24 -26.90
C ASN A 22 1.52 -2.61 -26.71
N GLN A 23 0.86 -3.60 -26.12
CA GLN A 23 1.41 -4.93 -25.84
C GLN A 23 2.65 -4.92 -24.93
N LEU A 24 2.76 -3.96 -24.04
CA LEU A 24 3.89 -3.77 -23.11
C LEU A 24 3.51 -4.04 -21.64
N ALA A 25 2.25 -4.35 -21.34
CA ALA A 25 1.84 -4.72 -19.98
C ALA A 25 2.60 -5.96 -19.51
N GLY A 26 3.13 -5.92 -18.30
CA GLY A 26 4.02 -6.95 -17.75
C GLY A 26 5.46 -6.93 -18.26
N GLN A 27 5.78 -6.14 -19.30
CA GLN A 27 7.16 -5.97 -19.80
C GLN A 27 7.84 -4.71 -19.23
N VAL A 28 7.05 -3.73 -18.83
CA VAL A 28 7.50 -2.51 -18.15
C VAL A 28 7.10 -2.65 -16.68
N ILE A 29 8.05 -2.48 -15.77
CA ILE A 29 7.79 -2.52 -14.32
C ILE A 29 6.95 -1.31 -13.94
N VAL A 30 5.75 -1.54 -13.41
CA VAL A 30 4.87 -0.49 -12.88
C VAL A 30 4.69 -0.70 -11.39
N VAL A 31 4.90 0.35 -10.61
CA VAL A 31 4.69 0.35 -9.16
C VAL A 31 3.70 1.46 -8.79
N GLY A 32 2.87 1.18 -7.79
CA GLY A 32 1.85 2.09 -7.29
C GLY A 32 1.86 2.18 -5.77
N GLN A 33 0.77 2.67 -5.19
CA GLN A 33 0.56 2.82 -3.76
C GLN A 33 -0.95 2.68 -3.47
N ASP A 34 -1.27 2.26 -2.27
CA ASP A 34 -2.54 2.16 -1.57
C ASP A 34 -3.10 0.73 -1.42
N GLY A 35 -2.68 -0.22 -2.25
CA GLY A 35 -3.14 -1.61 -2.16
C GLY A 35 -4.58 -1.80 -2.67
N ASP A 36 -4.99 -1.02 -3.66
CA ASP A 36 -6.33 -1.13 -4.24
C ASP A 36 -6.61 -2.54 -4.77
N LEU A 37 -7.86 -2.99 -4.68
CA LEU A 37 -8.24 -4.32 -5.14
C LEU A 37 -7.80 -4.58 -6.59
N ALA A 38 -8.04 -3.63 -7.49
CA ALA A 38 -7.61 -3.73 -8.87
C ALA A 38 -6.08 -3.78 -9.04
N ALA A 39 -5.31 -3.14 -8.15
CA ALA A 39 -3.86 -3.24 -8.14
C ALA A 39 -3.41 -4.62 -7.66
N CYS A 40 -4.05 -5.16 -6.61
CA CYS A 40 -3.80 -6.51 -6.13
C CYS A 40 -4.09 -7.56 -7.22
N GLN A 41 -5.17 -7.41 -7.97
CA GLN A 41 -5.47 -8.26 -9.13
C GLN A 41 -4.35 -8.18 -10.19
N ARG A 42 -3.92 -6.96 -10.54
CA ARG A 42 -2.83 -6.76 -11.52
C ARG A 42 -1.47 -7.31 -11.03
N ILE A 43 -1.22 -7.30 -9.72
CA ILE A 43 0.00 -7.88 -9.14
C ILE A 43 0.00 -9.41 -9.33
N VAL A 44 -1.10 -10.09 -9.02
CA VAL A 44 -1.19 -11.54 -9.21
C VAL A 44 -1.22 -11.93 -10.69
N GLU A 45 -1.78 -11.09 -11.56
CA GLU A 45 -1.76 -11.24 -13.02
C GLU A 45 -0.37 -10.93 -13.64
N GLY A 46 0.51 -10.22 -12.93
CA GLY A 46 1.85 -9.87 -13.39
C GLY A 46 1.93 -8.59 -14.26
N THR A 47 0.87 -7.77 -14.31
CA THR A 47 0.85 -6.50 -15.06
C THR A 47 1.25 -5.29 -14.22
N GLN A 48 1.17 -5.38 -12.88
CA GLN A 48 1.75 -4.46 -11.90
C GLN A 48 2.76 -5.21 -11.04
N TYR A 49 3.91 -4.61 -10.77
CA TYR A 49 4.97 -5.27 -10.02
C TYR A 49 4.75 -5.19 -8.51
N MET A 50 4.30 -4.03 -8.01
CA MET A 50 4.20 -3.77 -6.58
C MET A 50 3.22 -2.63 -6.29
N THR A 51 2.63 -2.66 -5.10
CA THR A 51 1.97 -1.51 -4.48
C THR A 51 2.54 -1.26 -3.08
N ALA A 52 2.77 0.01 -2.71
CA ALA A 52 3.16 0.38 -1.36
C ALA A 52 1.90 0.45 -0.47
N PHE A 53 1.71 -0.55 0.38
CA PHE A 53 0.55 -0.68 1.24
C PHE A 53 0.81 -0.10 2.63
N LYS A 54 -0.14 0.67 3.11
CA LYS A 54 -0.19 1.17 4.49
C LYS A 54 -1.50 0.68 5.11
N SER A 55 -1.40 -0.09 6.20
CA SER A 55 -2.59 -0.56 6.92
C SER A 55 -3.39 0.63 7.46
N ILE A 56 -4.54 0.90 6.84
CA ILE A 56 -5.46 1.97 7.25
C ILE A 56 -5.98 1.68 8.67
N GLU A 57 -6.23 0.41 8.98
CA GLU A 57 -6.69 0.00 10.30
C GLU A 57 -5.65 0.31 11.38
N ASP A 58 -4.38 -0.04 11.16
CA ASP A 58 -3.32 0.24 12.12
C ASP A 58 -3.08 1.75 12.27
N LEU A 59 -3.12 2.49 11.16
CA LEU A 59 -3.01 3.94 11.19
C LEU A 59 -4.14 4.59 12.02
N ALA A 60 -5.39 4.19 11.76
CA ALA A 60 -6.55 4.70 12.49
C ALA A 60 -6.51 4.32 13.98
N ARG A 61 -6.15 3.07 14.29
CA ARG A 61 -6.01 2.58 15.67
C ARG A 61 -4.94 3.34 16.43
N GLN A 62 -3.78 3.58 15.82
CA GLN A 62 -2.71 4.34 16.45
C GLN A 62 -3.07 5.82 16.61
N ALA A 63 -3.67 6.44 15.60
CA ALA A 63 -4.13 7.83 15.69
C ALA A 63 -5.13 8.02 16.84
N ALA A 64 -6.12 7.13 16.97
CA ALA A 64 -7.08 7.16 18.07
C ALA A 64 -6.41 6.98 19.43
N ARG A 65 -5.49 6.02 19.55
CA ARG A 65 -4.72 5.77 20.78
C ARG A 65 -3.92 6.99 21.21
N TYR A 66 -3.21 7.64 20.29
CA TYR A 66 -2.43 8.84 20.60
C TYR A 66 -3.33 10.03 20.93
N ALA A 67 -4.45 10.19 20.24
CA ALA A 67 -5.41 11.26 20.57
C ALA A 67 -5.94 11.15 22.00
N VAL A 68 -6.31 9.95 22.45
CA VAL A 68 -6.75 9.70 23.82
C VAL A 68 -5.63 9.99 24.83
N LYS A 69 -4.42 9.44 24.60
CA LYS A 69 -3.27 9.71 25.48
C LYS A 69 -2.96 11.20 25.59
N MET A 70 -2.95 11.92 24.48
CA MET A 70 -2.70 13.37 24.50
C MET A 70 -3.78 14.14 25.26
N ALA A 71 -5.05 13.72 25.15
CA ALA A 71 -6.15 14.33 25.90
C ALA A 71 -6.03 14.07 27.41
N GLU A 72 -5.59 12.89 27.82
CA GLU A 72 -5.41 12.51 29.24
C GLU A 72 -4.15 13.16 29.85
N GLU A 73 -3.05 13.17 29.13
CA GLU A 73 -1.74 13.64 29.61
C GLU A 73 -1.49 15.14 29.40
N GLY A 74 -2.28 15.78 28.55
CA GLY A 74 -2.13 17.21 28.18
C GLY A 74 -0.86 17.52 27.40
N LYS A 75 -0.19 16.50 26.85
CA LYS A 75 1.07 16.62 26.10
C LYS A 75 1.23 15.49 25.09
N VAL A 76 2.20 15.64 24.20
CA VAL A 76 2.61 14.56 23.28
C VAL A 76 3.15 13.38 24.09
N SER A 77 2.70 12.17 23.74
CA SER A 77 3.11 10.96 24.44
C SER A 77 4.64 10.70 24.31
N SER A 78 5.27 10.25 25.40
CA SER A 78 6.73 10.04 25.46
C SER A 78 7.25 8.90 24.55
N ASP A 79 6.35 8.08 24.03
CA ASP A 79 6.68 7.01 23.04
C ASP A 79 6.67 7.52 21.59
N VAL A 80 6.36 8.80 21.36
CA VAL A 80 6.54 9.49 20.08
C VAL A 80 7.94 10.09 20.07
N THR A 81 8.89 9.39 19.47
CA THR A 81 10.31 9.73 19.45
C THR A 81 10.79 10.32 18.13
N ASP A 82 10.02 10.12 17.06
CA ASP A 82 10.35 10.61 15.73
C ASP A 82 9.90 12.05 15.56
N THR A 83 10.51 12.77 14.65
CA THR A 83 10.13 14.12 14.27
C THR A 83 10.06 14.27 12.76
N VAL A 84 9.18 15.16 12.29
CA VAL A 84 9.11 15.59 10.89
C VAL A 84 9.24 17.11 10.88
N ASN A 85 10.18 17.63 10.08
CA ASN A 85 10.36 19.07 9.92
C ASN A 85 9.28 19.63 8.97
N ASP A 86 8.51 20.62 9.44
CA ASP A 86 7.45 21.25 8.65
C ASP A 86 7.94 22.43 7.78
N GLY A 87 9.24 22.69 7.81
CA GLY A 87 9.89 23.83 7.18
C GLY A 87 10.21 24.97 8.13
N SER A 88 9.73 24.92 9.37
CA SER A 88 9.94 25.94 10.43
C SER A 88 10.49 25.32 11.72
N TYR A 89 9.99 24.17 12.12
CA TYR A 89 10.41 23.43 13.32
C TYR A 89 10.15 21.93 13.19
N ASP A 90 10.73 21.15 14.09
CA ASP A 90 10.54 19.71 14.15
C ASP A 90 9.28 19.37 14.94
N VAL A 91 8.32 18.75 14.25
CA VAL A 91 7.04 18.31 14.82
C VAL A 91 7.18 16.87 15.28
N PRO A 92 6.83 16.53 16.55
CA PRO A 92 6.79 15.14 16.98
C PRO A 92 5.87 14.30 16.08
N ALA A 93 6.36 13.18 15.62
CA ALA A 93 5.67 12.32 14.67
C ALA A 93 5.78 10.85 15.03
N LYS A 94 4.76 10.06 14.69
CA LYS A 94 4.83 8.60 14.67
C LYS A 94 4.60 8.14 13.24
N VAL A 95 5.67 7.67 12.62
CA VAL A 95 5.64 7.17 11.25
C VAL A 95 5.34 5.67 11.27
N LEU A 96 4.43 5.22 10.40
CA LEU A 96 4.21 3.80 10.12
C LEU A 96 4.88 3.47 8.79
N GLU A 97 5.73 2.46 8.82
CA GLU A 97 6.43 2.01 7.61
C GLU A 97 5.45 1.33 6.64
N PRO A 98 5.45 1.73 5.36
CA PRO A 98 4.67 1.03 4.34
C PRO A 98 5.29 -0.33 4.02
N VAL A 99 4.46 -1.28 3.62
CA VAL A 99 4.89 -2.60 3.14
C VAL A 99 4.85 -2.63 1.62
N ALA A 100 5.96 -3.02 1.00
CA ALA A 100 5.98 -3.29 -0.43
C ALA A 100 5.27 -4.63 -0.71
N VAL A 101 4.07 -4.56 -1.25
CA VAL A 101 3.27 -5.74 -1.60
C VAL A 101 3.57 -6.14 -3.03
N THR A 102 4.08 -7.35 -3.17
CA THR A 102 4.39 -8.01 -4.44
C THR A 102 3.64 -9.33 -4.52
N ARG A 103 3.78 -10.04 -5.63
CA ARG A 103 3.19 -11.39 -5.78
C ARG A 103 3.66 -12.37 -4.71
N ASP A 104 4.86 -12.19 -4.17
CA ASP A 104 5.46 -13.14 -3.23
C ASP A 104 4.87 -13.04 -1.81
N ASN A 105 4.31 -11.87 -1.44
CA ASN A 105 3.81 -11.63 -0.08
C ASN A 105 2.36 -11.11 -0.02
N ILE A 106 1.67 -11.05 -1.15
CA ILE A 106 0.30 -10.51 -1.23
C ILE A 106 -0.69 -11.33 -0.38
N ASP A 107 -0.50 -12.63 -0.30
CA ASP A 107 -1.35 -13.51 0.50
C ASP A 107 -1.21 -13.19 1.99
N GLU A 108 0.02 -13.10 2.48
CA GLU A 108 0.30 -12.77 3.88
C GLU A 108 -0.18 -11.36 4.25
N VAL A 109 0.16 -10.36 3.41
CA VAL A 109 -0.05 -8.95 3.76
C VAL A 109 -1.49 -8.49 3.52
N ILE A 110 -2.08 -8.88 2.39
CA ILE A 110 -3.39 -8.38 1.95
C ILE A 110 -4.52 -9.34 2.35
N ILE A 111 -4.36 -10.64 2.11
CA ILE A 111 -5.44 -11.61 2.32
C ILE A 111 -5.50 -12.03 3.77
N ASP A 112 -4.42 -12.56 4.34
CA ASP A 112 -4.35 -12.97 5.75
C ASP A 112 -4.44 -11.77 6.68
N GLY A 113 -3.94 -10.60 6.21
CA GLY A 113 -4.14 -9.30 6.86
C GLY A 113 -5.59 -8.79 6.83
N GLY A 114 -6.49 -9.43 6.09
CA GLY A 114 -7.93 -9.13 6.06
C GLY A 114 -8.32 -7.87 5.27
N PHE A 115 -7.43 -7.33 4.44
CA PHE A 115 -7.69 -6.12 3.66
C PHE A 115 -8.55 -6.38 2.43
N HIS A 116 -8.25 -7.47 1.68
CA HIS A 116 -9.07 -7.96 0.57
C HIS A 116 -9.27 -9.47 0.68
N ARG A 117 -10.34 -9.97 0.06
CA ARG A 117 -10.63 -11.39 0.02
C ARG A 117 -9.85 -12.07 -1.10
N ARG A 118 -9.45 -13.33 -0.85
CA ARG A 118 -8.72 -14.15 -1.85
C ARG A 118 -9.47 -14.30 -3.17
N ASP A 119 -10.77 -14.61 -3.10
CA ASP A 119 -11.61 -14.78 -4.29
C ASP A 119 -11.77 -13.51 -5.12
N GLU A 120 -11.64 -12.34 -4.51
CA GLU A 120 -11.66 -11.06 -5.22
C GLU A 120 -10.30 -10.74 -5.86
N VAL A 121 -9.19 -10.99 -5.14
CA VAL A 121 -7.83 -10.72 -5.63
C VAL A 121 -7.47 -11.65 -6.79
N TYR A 122 -7.82 -12.92 -6.70
CA TYR A 122 -7.51 -13.94 -7.71
C TYR A 122 -8.63 -14.17 -8.73
N LEU A 123 -9.54 -13.19 -8.89
CA LEU A 123 -10.75 -13.29 -9.72
C LEU A 123 -10.49 -13.81 -11.14
N ASN A 124 -9.37 -13.44 -11.75
CA ASN A 124 -9.03 -13.74 -13.14
C ASN A 124 -7.96 -14.83 -13.28
N ILE A 125 -7.56 -15.46 -12.19
CA ILE A 125 -6.49 -16.47 -12.18
C ILE A 125 -7.03 -17.73 -11.53
N ASP A 126 -6.90 -18.86 -12.23
CA ASP A 126 -7.10 -20.18 -11.62
C ASP A 126 -5.97 -20.41 -10.61
N TYR A 127 -6.30 -20.38 -9.32
CA TYR A 127 -5.38 -20.80 -8.27
C TYR A 127 -5.84 -22.16 -7.74
N ASP A 128 -5.00 -23.16 -7.92
CA ASP A 128 -5.21 -24.46 -7.29
C ASP A 128 -4.99 -24.26 -5.77
N THR A 129 -6.03 -24.53 -5.01
CA THR A 129 -5.93 -24.69 -3.56
C THR A 129 -5.22 -26.02 -3.29
N GLU A 130 -3.86 -26.02 -3.22
CA GLU A 130 -3.13 -27.12 -2.60
C GLU A 130 -3.27 -27.13 -1.08
#